data_bf6cf356b9053e4b6122a63edfaafc3f
#
_entry.id   bf6cf356b9053e4b6122a63edfaafc3f
#
_cell.length_a   1.000
_cell.length_b   1.000
_cell.length_c   1.000
_cell.angle_alpha   90.00
_cell.angle_beta   90.00
_cell.angle_gamma   90.00
#
_symmetry.space_group_name_H-M   'P 1'
#
loop_
_entity.id
_entity.type
_entity.pdbx_description
1 polymer ?
#
loop_
_entity_poly.entity_id
_entity_poly.type
_entity_poly.pdbx_seq_one_letter_code
_entity_poly.pdbx_strand_id
1 'polypeptide(L)'
;MPTLEWIGKSKVINHHQKVPFRVLERKYSFDENGQHSEDNGSENMIIRGDNLEALKALLPRYEGRVKCIYIDPPYNTGNEGWVYNDNVNDPKILRWLGELVGKAGEDLTRHDKWLCMMYPRLKLLYKLLSDDGAIFISCLLYTSPSPRDA
;
A
#
# COMPACT_ATOMS: atom_id res chain seq x y z
N MET A 1 -14.28 -18.91 -11.31
CA MET A 1 -13.22 -17.88 -11.46
C MET A 1 -11.93 -18.41 -10.86
N PRO A 2 -10.78 -18.21 -11.50
CA PRO A 2 -9.51 -18.57 -10.90
C PRO A 2 -9.29 -17.75 -9.62
N THR A 3 -8.79 -18.41 -8.57
CA THR A 3 -8.55 -17.78 -7.26
C THR A 3 -7.07 -17.84 -6.97
N LEU A 4 -6.48 -16.70 -6.59
CA LEU A 4 -5.11 -16.62 -6.12
C LEU A 4 -5.06 -17.01 -4.65
N GLU A 5 -4.29 -18.04 -4.31
CA GLU A 5 -4.07 -18.50 -2.94
C GLU A 5 -2.61 -18.28 -2.52
N TRP A 6 -2.43 -17.89 -1.27
CA TRP A 6 -1.10 -17.71 -0.65
C TRP A 6 -1.18 -17.93 0.86
N ILE A 7 -0.03 -18.22 1.48
CA ILE A 7 0.06 -18.39 2.93
C ILE A 7 -0.23 -17.04 3.62
N GLY A 8 -1.11 -17.05 4.63
CA GLY A 8 -1.52 -15.84 5.35
C GLY A 8 -2.73 -15.10 4.79
N LYS A 9 -3.27 -15.48 3.61
CA LYS A 9 -4.44 -14.86 2.99
C LYS A 9 -5.62 -14.72 3.96
N SER A 10 -5.97 -15.78 4.67
CA SER A 10 -7.12 -15.79 5.61
C SER A 10 -6.98 -14.77 6.74
N LYS A 11 -5.75 -14.38 7.09
CA LYS A 11 -5.45 -13.40 8.14
C LYS A 11 -5.58 -11.96 7.65
N VAL A 12 -5.26 -11.71 6.37
CA VAL A 12 -5.23 -10.36 5.80
C VAL A 12 -6.49 -9.98 5.03
N ILE A 13 -7.31 -10.95 4.62
CA ILE A 13 -8.46 -10.72 3.74
C ILE A 13 -9.44 -9.67 4.26
N ASN A 14 -9.64 -9.60 5.57
CA ASN A 14 -10.50 -8.63 6.24
C ASN A 14 -9.73 -7.58 7.05
N HIS A 15 -8.39 -7.55 6.95
CA HIS A 15 -7.58 -6.64 7.76
C HIS A 15 -7.90 -5.16 7.48
N HIS A 16 -8.15 -4.79 6.23
CA HIS A 16 -8.54 -3.43 5.85
C HIS A 16 -9.78 -2.89 6.60
N GLN A 17 -10.66 -3.79 7.07
CA GLN A 17 -11.83 -3.41 7.87
C GLN A 17 -11.44 -3.06 9.31
N LYS A 18 -10.42 -3.75 9.85
CA LYS A 18 -9.94 -3.60 11.24
C LYS A 18 -8.98 -2.42 11.42
N VAL A 19 -8.45 -1.87 10.33
CA VAL A 19 -7.60 -0.67 10.39
C VAL A 19 -8.40 0.47 11.04
N PRO A 20 -7.87 1.14 12.09
CA PRO A 20 -8.60 2.21 12.75
C PRO A 20 -8.75 3.43 11.85
N PHE A 21 -9.86 4.14 11.98
CA PHE A 21 -9.99 5.47 11.41
C PHE A 21 -9.14 6.45 12.21
N ARG A 22 -8.23 7.14 11.53
CA ARG A 22 -7.45 8.22 12.11
C ARG A 22 -7.93 9.56 11.58
N VAL A 23 -7.73 10.60 12.36
CA VAL A 23 -7.99 11.98 11.93
C VAL A 23 -6.72 12.51 11.28
N LEU A 24 -6.85 13.10 10.10
CA LEU A 24 -5.78 13.81 9.44
C LEU A 24 -5.63 15.18 10.10
N GLU A 25 -4.49 15.42 10.72
CA GLU A 25 -4.16 16.69 11.37
C GLU A 25 -3.29 17.52 10.44
N ARG A 26 -3.76 18.72 10.08
CA ARG A 26 -2.93 19.65 9.33
C ARG A 26 -1.79 20.15 10.19
N LYS A 27 -0.59 20.14 9.65
CA LYS A 27 0.60 20.68 10.32
C LYS A 27 1.00 22.04 9.74
N TYR A 28 0.92 22.18 8.42
CA TYR A 28 1.21 23.44 7.70
C TYR A 28 0.65 23.35 6.29
N SER A 29 0.54 24.47 5.63
CA SER A 29 0.37 24.61 4.19
C SER A 29 1.65 25.13 3.53
N PHE A 30 1.75 24.97 2.23
CA PHE A 30 2.91 25.39 1.46
C PHE A 30 2.45 25.95 0.10
N ASP A 31 3.04 27.08 -0.30
CA ASP A 31 2.84 27.67 -1.61
C ASP A 31 4.16 28.27 -2.15
N GLU A 32 4.10 29.08 -3.19
CA GLU A 32 5.28 29.72 -3.79
C GLU A 32 6.05 30.65 -2.84
N ASN A 33 5.39 31.14 -1.79
CA ASN A 33 6.00 32.00 -0.77
C ASN A 33 6.57 31.22 0.42
N GLY A 34 6.40 29.88 0.42
CA GLY A 34 6.96 28.99 1.43
C GLY A 34 5.92 28.35 2.35
N GLN A 35 6.34 28.09 3.59
CA GLN A 35 5.53 27.38 4.59
C GLN A 35 4.68 28.35 5.42
N HIS A 36 3.41 28.01 5.61
CA HIS A 36 2.44 28.77 6.40
C HIS A 36 1.79 27.89 7.46
N SER A 37 1.53 28.44 8.64
CA SER A 37 0.76 27.77 9.70
C SER A 37 -0.73 27.68 9.40
N GLU A 38 -1.23 28.59 8.57
CA GLU A 38 -2.64 28.71 8.23
C GLU A 38 -2.99 27.95 6.95
N ASP A 39 -4.30 27.77 6.72
CA ASP A 39 -4.83 27.18 5.50
C ASP A 39 -4.73 28.18 4.34
N ASN A 40 -4.07 27.77 3.28
CA ASN A 40 -4.02 28.54 2.04
C ASN A 40 -5.12 28.17 1.03
N GLY A 41 -6.10 27.35 1.44
CA GLY A 41 -7.21 26.90 0.58
C GLY A 41 -6.85 25.84 -0.45
N SER A 42 -5.60 25.33 -0.45
CA SER A 42 -5.21 24.24 -1.37
C SER A 42 -5.92 22.95 -1.03
N GLU A 43 -6.47 22.29 -2.05
CA GLU A 43 -7.03 20.93 -1.91
C GLU A 43 -5.98 19.82 -2.07
N ASN A 44 -4.76 20.17 -2.51
CA ASN A 44 -3.65 19.23 -2.60
C ASN A 44 -3.11 18.91 -1.21
N MET A 45 -2.77 17.63 -0.97
CA MET A 45 -2.31 17.16 0.34
C MET A 45 -1.09 16.26 0.22
N ILE A 46 -0.15 16.44 1.15
CA ILE A 46 0.90 15.47 1.44
C ILE A 46 0.60 14.88 2.81
N ILE A 47 0.31 13.58 2.86
CA ILE A 47 -0.02 12.88 4.09
C ILE A 47 1.20 12.08 4.54
N ARG A 48 1.68 12.33 5.77
CA ARG A 48 2.82 11.64 6.37
C ARG A 48 2.34 10.72 7.49
N GLY A 49 2.70 9.43 7.41
CA GLY A 49 2.32 8.43 8.40
C GLY A 49 2.32 7.01 7.82
N ASP A 50 1.73 6.07 8.55
CA ASP A 50 1.48 4.74 8.01
C ASP A 50 0.45 4.82 6.88
N ASN A 51 0.80 4.29 5.71
CA ASN A 51 -0.04 4.43 4.53
C ASN A 51 -1.36 3.65 4.62
N LEU A 52 -1.40 2.55 5.39
CA LEU A 52 -2.64 1.79 5.59
C LEU A 52 -3.64 2.59 6.44
N GLU A 53 -3.17 3.25 7.51
CA GLU A 53 -3.98 4.16 8.33
C GLU A 53 -4.39 5.42 7.53
N ALA A 54 -3.46 5.98 6.74
CA ALA A 54 -3.73 7.14 5.89
C ALA A 54 -4.83 6.85 4.85
N LEU A 55 -4.74 5.72 4.14
CA LEU A 55 -5.77 5.29 3.20
C LEU A 55 -7.13 5.11 3.88
N LYS A 56 -7.16 4.54 5.09
CA LYS A 56 -8.39 4.39 5.86
C LYS A 56 -8.97 5.75 6.26
N ALA A 57 -8.12 6.70 6.65
CA ALA A 57 -8.52 8.06 7.05
C ALA A 57 -9.11 8.87 5.88
N LEU A 58 -8.77 8.54 4.64
CA LEU A 58 -9.31 9.20 3.45
C LEU A 58 -10.71 8.73 3.07
N LEU A 59 -11.13 7.52 3.46
CA LEU A 59 -12.42 6.96 3.04
C LEU A 59 -13.62 7.87 3.35
N PRO A 60 -13.77 8.48 4.54
CA PRO A 60 -14.97 9.27 4.84
C PRO A 60 -15.21 10.42 3.86
N ARG A 61 -14.14 10.92 3.22
CA ARG A 61 -14.22 12.06 2.28
C ARG A 61 -14.12 11.65 0.81
N TYR A 62 -13.41 10.56 0.50
CA TYR A 62 -13.01 10.23 -0.86
C TYR A 62 -13.44 8.84 -1.34
N GLU A 63 -14.22 8.05 -0.57
CA GLU A 63 -14.72 6.75 -1.02
C GLU A 63 -15.49 6.89 -2.34
N GLY A 64 -15.09 6.11 -3.35
CA GLY A 64 -15.70 6.10 -4.68
C GLY A 64 -15.49 7.39 -5.51
N ARG A 65 -14.53 8.26 -5.14
CA ARG A 65 -14.37 9.59 -5.76
C ARG A 65 -13.04 9.81 -6.47
N VAL A 66 -12.06 8.94 -6.27
CA VAL A 66 -10.72 9.10 -6.85
C VAL A 66 -10.72 8.58 -8.27
N LYS A 67 -10.39 9.43 -9.23
CA LYS A 67 -10.37 9.10 -10.67
C LYS A 67 -9.09 8.39 -11.10
N CYS A 68 -7.97 8.73 -10.48
CA CYS A 68 -6.68 8.17 -10.85
C CYS A 68 -5.87 7.86 -9.59
N ILE A 69 -5.38 6.64 -9.50
CA ILE A 69 -4.47 6.21 -8.45
C ILE A 69 -3.19 5.73 -9.12
N TYR A 70 -2.06 6.24 -8.69
CA TYR A 70 -0.74 5.73 -9.04
C TYR A 70 -0.03 5.26 -7.78
N ILE A 71 0.51 4.06 -7.79
CA ILE A 71 1.33 3.53 -6.71
C ILE A 71 2.61 2.90 -7.26
N ASP A 72 3.66 3.04 -6.47
CA ASP A 72 4.98 2.46 -6.71
C ASP A 72 5.37 1.60 -5.49
N PRO A 73 4.87 0.35 -5.40
CA PRO A 73 5.13 -0.53 -4.28
C PRO A 73 6.54 -1.14 -4.38
N PRO A 74 7.08 -1.71 -3.28
CA PRO A 74 8.29 -2.53 -3.34
C PRO A 74 8.14 -3.63 -4.38
N TYR A 75 9.10 -3.77 -5.30
CA TYR A 75 9.02 -4.71 -6.41
C TYR A 75 9.28 -6.17 -6.04
N ASN A 76 9.73 -6.41 -4.82
CA ASN A 76 9.96 -7.75 -4.28
C ASN A 76 10.99 -8.58 -5.09
N THR A 77 12.00 -7.92 -5.63
CA THR A 77 13.02 -8.53 -6.50
C THR A 77 14.00 -9.44 -5.75
N GLY A 78 14.09 -9.29 -4.44
CA GLY A 78 15.03 -10.03 -3.59
C GLY A 78 16.46 -9.47 -3.59
N ASN A 79 16.74 -8.38 -4.28
CA ASN A 79 18.02 -7.70 -4.25
C ASN A 79 18.12 -6.78 -3.03
N GLU A 80 18.93 -7.16 -2.05
CA GLU A 80 19.11 -6.41 -0.79
C GLU A 80 20.11 -5.24 -0.91
N GLY A 81 20.75 -5.06 -2.04
CA GLY A 81 21.87 -4.12 -2.22
C GLY A 81 21.55 -2.79 -2.87
N TRP A 82 20.29 -2.48 -3.17
CA TRP A 82 19.89 -1.24 -3.82
C TRP A 82 19.54 -0.16 -2.80
N VAL A 83 19.74 1.11 -3.18
CA VAL A 83 19.43 2.32 -2.39
C VAL A 83 17.94 2.39 -1.98
N TYR A 84 17.08 1.72 -2.73
CA TYR A 84 15.69 1.45 -2.36
C TYR A 84 15.59 0.02 -1.88
N ASN A 85 15.27 -0.16 -0.60
CA ASN A 85 15.01 -1.47 -0.03
C ASN A 85 13.72 -2.05 -0.60
N ASP A 86 13.84 -2.73 -1.75
CA ASP A 86 12.71 -3.41 -2.43
C ASP A 86 12.18 -4.61 -1.65
N ASN A 87 12.80 -4.89 -0.52
CA ASN A 87 12.48 -6.05 0.29
C ASN A 87 11.38 -5.70 1.32
N VAL A 88 10.36 -6.53 1.42
CA VAL A 88 9.35 -6.49 2.50
C VAL A 88 9.99 -6.86 3.87
N ASN A 89 11.28 -6.59 4.03
CA ASN A 89 12.08 -6.84 5.23
C ASN A 89 12.20 -5.61 6.15
N ASP A 90 11.44 -4.54 5.91
CA ASP A 90 11.34 -3.44 6.87
C ASP A 90 10.91 -4.00 8.25
N PRO A 91 11.64 -3.68 9.34
CA PRO A 91 11.35 -4.23 10.67
C PRO A 91 9.92 -3.95 11.16
N LYS A 92 9.30 -2.85 10.73
CA LYS A 92 7.91 -2.53 11.06
C LYS A 92 6.94 -3.43 10.31
N ILE A 93 7.21 -3.69 9.03
CA ILE A 93 6.40 -4.60 8.20
C ILE A 93 6.54 -6.03 8.71
N LEU A 94 7.75 -6.47 9.04
CA LEU A 94 7.98 -7.81 9.62
C LEU A 94 7.27 -7.99 10.95
N ARG A 95 7.34 -6.99 11.84
CA ARG A 95 6.61 -7.01 13.11
C ARG A 95 5.12 -7.09 12.87
N TRP A 96 4.58 -6.25 12.02
CA TRP A 96 3.18 -6.24 11.66
C TRP A 96 2.72 -7.59 11.05
N LEU A 97 3.51 -8.17 10.15
CA LEU A 97 3.23 -9.50 9.59
C LEU A 97 3.26 -10.58 10.67
N GLY A 98 4.23 -10.56 11.58
CA GLY A 98 4.34 -11.49 12.70
C GLY A 98 3.14 -11.41 13.65
N GLU A 99 2.68 -10.21 13.97
CA GLU A 99 1.49 -9.98 14.80
C GLU A 99 0.20 -10.47 14.10
N LEU A 100 0.11 -10.30 12.79
CA LEU A 100 -1.09 -10.61 12.02
C LEU A 100 -1.20 -12.09 11.62
N VAL A 101 -0.08 -12.66 11.17
CA VAL A 101 -0.02 -14.04 10.61
C VAL A 101 0.42 -15.05 11.68
N GLY A 102 1.10 -14.61 12.73
CA GLY A 102 1.56 -15.47 13.83
C GLY A 102 2.64 -16.46 13.38
N LYS A 103 2.63 -17.69 13.95
CA LYS A 103 3.65 -18.71 13.66
C LYS A 103 3.76 -19.09 12.17
N ALA A 104 2.69 -18.98 11.40
CA ALA A 104 2.73 -19.19 9.94
C ALA A 104 3.58 -18.10 9.22
N GLY A 105 3.93 -17.01 9.91
CA GLY A 105 4.81 -15.97 9.38
C GLY A 105 6.27 -16.41 9.19
N GLU A 106 6.71 -17.45 9.89
CA GLU A 106 8.07 -17.98 9.78
C GLU A 106 8.28 -18.74 8.45
N ASP A 107 7.20 -19.35 7.93
CA ASP A 107 7.21 -20.14 6.69
C ASP A 107 6.82 -19.32 5.45
N LEU A 108 6.56 -18.01 5.60
CA LEU A 108 6.16 -17.15 4.49
C LEU A 108 7.29 -17.02 3.46
N THR A 109 6.96 -17.35 2.22
CA THR A 109 7.82 -17.02 1.09
C THR A 109 7.86 -15.51 0.88
N ARG A 110 8.83 -15.02 0.10
CA ARG A 110 8.91 -13.62 -0.29
C ARG A 110 7.62 -13.11 -0.93
N HIS A 111 7.00 -13.93 -1.77
CA HIS A 111 5.75 -13.57 -2.45
C HIS A 111 4.55 -13.54 -1.50
N ASP A 112 4.47 -14.46 -0.55
CA ASP A 112 3.42 -14.46 0.46
C ASP A 112 3.46 -13.20 1.32
N LYS A 113 4.66 -12.78 1.76
CA LYS A 113 4.87 -11.54 2.52
C LYS A 113 4.39 -10.33 1.75
N TRP A 114 4.77 -10.23 0.48
CA TRP A 114 4.36 -9.14 -0.40
C TRP A 114 2.84 -9.10 -0.59
N LEU A 115 2.21 -10.24 -0.86
CA LEU A 115 0.77 -10.36 -1.02
C LEU A 115 0.01 -10.00 0.27
N CYS A 116 0.50 -10.45 1.43
CA CYS A 116 -0.08 -10.08 2.72
C CYS A 116 0.01 -8.56 2.97
N MET A 117 1.13 -7.92 2.61
CA MET A 117 1.32 -6.48 2.75
C MET A 117 0.42 -5.69 1.79
N MET A 118 0.36 -6.09 0.54
CA MET A 118 -0.33 -5.34 -0.52
C MET A 118 -1.85 -5.50 -0.47
N TYR A 119 -2.36 -6.67 -0.15
CA TYR A 119 -3.78 -6.97 -0.24
C TYR A 119 -4.69 -5.97 0.52
N PRO A 120 -4.47 -5.68 1.83
CA PRO A 120 -5.32 -4.72 2.54
C PRO A 120 -5.21 -3.30 1.98
N ARG A 121 -4.04 -2.91 1.43
CA ARG A 121 -3.83 -1.62 0.78
C ARG A 121 -4.62 -1.51 -0.52
N LEU A 122 -4.53 -2.53 -1.37
CA LEU A 122 -5.30 -2.61 -2.61
C LEU A 122 -6.81 -2.59 -2.35
N LYS A 123 -7.27 -3.21 -1.26
CA LYS A 123 -8.68 -3.14 -0.86
C LYS A 123 -9.12 -1.72 -0.49
N LEU A 124 -8.29 -0.95 0.20
CA LEU A 124 -8.60 0.44 0.54
C LEU A 124 -8.51 1.35 -0.69
N LEU A 125 -7.49 1.16 -1.54
CA LEU A 125 -7.36 1.88 -2.80
C LEU A 125 -8.56 1.63 -3.72
N TYR A 126 -9.01 0.38 -3.82
CA TYR A 126 -10.21 0.03 -4.59
C TYR A 126 -11.47 0.75 -4.07
N LYS A 127 -11.62 0.89 -2.75
CA LYS A 127 -12.72 1.65 -2.16
C LYS A 127 -12.67 3.14 -2.45
N LEU A 128 -11.49 3.72 -2.56
CA LEU A 128 -11.31 5.13 -2.92
C LEU A 128 -11.60 5.38 -4.41
N LEU A 129 -11.33 4.38 -5.26
CA LEU A 129 -11.48 4.50 -6.72
C LEU A 129 -12.94 4.67 -7.10
N SER A 130 -13.22 5.63 -7.99
CA SER A 130 -14.55 5.79 -8.60
C SER A 130 -14.83 4.69 -9.64
N ASP A 131 -16.08 4.46 -9.97
CA ASP A 131 -16.49 3.40 -10.91
C ASP A 131 -15.84 3.54 -12.30
N ASP A 132 -15.54 4.77 -12.71
CA ASP A 132 -14.86 5.12 -13.96
C ASP A 132 -13.39 5.51 -13.75
N GLY A 133 -12.84 5.22 -12.57
CA GLY A 133 -11.45 5.51 -12.23
C GLY A 133 -10.49 4.41 -12.68
N ALA A 134 -9.19 4.74 -12.70
CA ALA A 134 -8.12 3.82 -13.05
C ALA A 134 -7.02 3.80 -11.99
N ILE A 135 -6.41 2.62 -11.78
CA ILE A 135 -5.24 2.45 -10.94
C ILE A 135 -4.04 2.00 -11.79
N PHE A 136 -2.91 2.65 -11.58
CA PHE A 136 -1.63 2.31 -12.20
C PHE A 136 -0.66 1.85 -11.11
N ILE A 137 -0.04 0.71 -11.32
CA ILE A 137 0.87 0.08 -10.36
C ILE A 137 2.20 -0.16 -11.06
N SER A 138 3.26 0.52 -10.62
CA SER A 138 4.61 0.23 -11.08
C SER A 138 5.03 -1.16 -10.62
N CYS A 139 5.63 -1.93 -11.52
CA CYS A 139 6.15 -3.25 -11.20
C CYS A 139 7.39 -3.49 -12.04
N LEU A 140 8.48 -3.92 -11.40
CA LEU A 140 9.61 -4.47 -12.14
C LEU A 140 9.30 -5.93 -12.44
N LEU A 141 8.78 -6.19 -13.64
CA LEU A 141 8.71 -7.54 -14.17
C LEU A 141 10.14 -7.98 -14.50
N TYR A 142 10.80 -8.67 -13.57
CA TYR A 142 11.79 -9.63 -13.99
C TYR A 142 11.02 -10.72 -14.73
N THR A 143 11.01 -10.62 -16.03
CA THR A 143 10.58 -11.71 -16.88
C THR A 143 11.41 -12.94 -16.50
N SER A 144 10.79 -13.93 -15.89
CA SER A 144 11.21 -15.30 -16.17
C SER A 144 11.36 -15.38 -17.68
N PRO A 145 12.42 -16.00 -18.23
CA PRO A 145 12.57 -16.10 -19.68
C PRO A 145 11.24 -16.55 -20.25
N SER A 146 10.70 -15.73 -21.14
CA SER A 146 9.46 -16.03 -21.82
C SER A 146 9.64 -17.40 -22.48
N PRO A 147 8.61 -18.28 -22.53
CA PRO A 147 8.67 -19.49 -23.34
C PRO A 147 9.00 -19.22 -24.81
N ARG A 148 9.05 -17.95 -25.25
CA ARG A 148 9.50 -17.53 -26.56
C ARG A 148 11.02 -17.32 -26.67
N ASP A 149 11.73 -17.28 -25.51
CA ASP A 149 13.18 -17.06 -25.45
C ASP A 149 13.93 -18.39 -25.18
N ALA A 150 13.22 -19.52 -25.24
CA ALA A 150 13.75 -20.88 -25.16
C ALA A 150 13.79 -21.55 -26.53
#